data_117812448767f9c7ea76fb5c9b503e31
#
_entry.id   117812448767f9c7ea76fb5c9b503e31
#
_cell.length_a   1.000
_cell.length_b   1.000
_cell.length_c   1.000
_cell.angle_alpha   90.00
_cell.angle_beta   90.00
_cell.angle_gamma   90.00
#
_symmetry.space_group_name_H-M   'P 1'
#
loop_
_entity.id
_entity.type
_entity.pdbx_description
1 polymer ?
#
loop_
_entity_poly.entity_id
_entity_poly.type
_entity_poly.pdbx_seq_one_letter_code
_entity_poly.pdbx_strand_id
1 'polypeptide(L)' 'MAKHYYVNDNAQPNGDHEVHEDGCSWLDLAISKSHLGLFETCHPAVEVAKEKYPQSNGCAHCSSACHTG' A
#
# COMPACT_ATOMS: atom_id res chain seq x y z
N MET A 1 1.50 -10.45 -13.72
CA MET A 1 0.17 -9.93 -14.10
C MET A 1 -0.18 -8.77 -13.19
N ALA A 2 -0.82 -7.76 -13.75
CA ALA A 2 -1.18 -6.57 -12.99
C ALA A 2 -2.19 -6.87 -11.89
N LYS A 3 -2.07 -6.18 -10.76
CA LYS A 3 -2.97 -6.30 -9.63
C LYS A 3 -3.43 -4.91 -9.21
N HIS A 4 -4.60 -4.85 -8.60
CA HIS A 4 -5.06 -3.62 -7.96
C HIS A 4 -4.28 -3.40 -6.68
N TYR A 5 -3.88 -2.14 -6.45
CA TYR A 5 -3.19 -1.77 -5.23
C TYR A 5 -3.99 -0.70 -4.49
N TYR A 6 -3.89 -0.72 -3.17
CA TYR A 6 -4.59 0.19 -2.27
C TYR A 6 -3.64 0.73 -1.23
N VAL A 7 -3.92 1.93 -0.73
CA VAL A 7 -3.21 2.49 0.41
C VAL A 7 -4.19 2.63 1.58
N ASN A 8 -3.73 2.27 2.78
CA ASN A 8 -4.52 2.46 3.99
C ASN A 8 -4.56 3.96 4.31
N ASP A 9 -5.76 4.53 4.38
CA ASP A 9 -5.93 5.95 4.68
C ASP A 9 -5.58 6.29 6.11
N ASN A 10 -5.52 5.29 7.00
CA ASN A 10 -5.10 5.47 8.38
C ASN A 10 -3.63 5.09 8.52
N ALA A 11 -2.84 6.00 9.09
CA ALA A 11 -1.44 5.76 9.33
C ALA A 11 -1.25 4.75 10.47
N GLN A 12 -0.17 3.97 10.38
CA GLN A 12 0.28 3.14 11.47
C GLN A 12 0.86 4.01 12.59
N PRO A 13 1.12 3.44 13.78
CA PRO A 13 1.72 4.20 14.89
C PRO A 13 3.02 4.92 14.53
N ASN A 14 3.79 4.37 13.58
CA ASN A 14 5.03 5.02 13.12
C ASN A 14 4.78 6.13 12.09
N GLY A 15 3.53 6.33 11.67
CA GLY A 15 3.15 7.34 10.69
C GLY A 15 3.09 6.86 9.25
N ASP A 16 3.44 5.60 8.98
CA ASP A 16 3.42 5.06 7.62
C ASP A 16 2.01 4.69 7.18
N HIS A 17 1.68 5.02 5.93
CA HIS A 17 0.48 4.52 5.26
C HIS A 17 0.88 3.30 4.45
N GLU A 18 0.33 2.13 4.76
CA GLU A 18 0.70 0.89 4.08
C GLU A 18 0.01 0.72 2.74
N VAL A 19 0.80 0.28 1.76
CA VAL A 19 0.32 -0.06 0.42
C VAL A 19 0.18 -1.58 0.34
N HIS A 20 -1.01 -2.04 -0.07
CA HIS A 20 -1.35 -3.46 -0.16
C HIS A 20 -1.83 -3.80 -1.55
N GLU A 21 -1.56 -5.03 -1.99
CA GLU A 21 -2.19 -5.56 -3.19
C GLU A 21 -3.57 -6.13 -2.86
N ASP A 22 -4.43 -6.19 -3.87
CA ASP A 22 -5.76 -6.77 -3.73
C ASP A 22 -5.63 -8.23 -3.26
N GLY A 23 -6.48 -8.61 -2.32
CA GLY A 23 -6.46 -9.96 -1.75
C GLY A 23 -5.55 -10.12 -0.53
N CYS A 24 -4.79 -9.09 -0.17
CA CYS A 24 -3.97 -9.14 1.03
C CYS A 24 -4.87 -9.14 2.27
N SER A 25 -4.66 -10.13 3.17
CA SER A 25 -5.47 -10.23 4.38
C SER A 25 -5.30 -9.01 5.30
N TRP A 26 -4.13 -8.38 5.27
CA TRP A 26 -3.90 -7.17 6.05
C TRP A 26 -4.67 -5.97 5.50
N LEU A 27 -4.95 -5.97 4.20
CA LEU A 27 -5.80 -4.94 3.60
C LEU A 27 -7.22 -5.01 4.13
N ASP A 28 -7.71 -6.23 4.40
CA ASP A 28 -9.06 -6.43 4.93
C ASP A 28 -9.23 -5.82 6.32
N LEU A 29 -8.13 -5.58 7.04
CA LEU A 29 -8.16 -4.94 8.35
C LEU A 29 -8.23 -3.42 8.26
N ALA A 30 -8.01 -2.85 7.08
CA ALA A 30 -8.06 -1.40 6.89
C ALA A 30 -9.50 -0.93 6.95
N ILE A 31 -9.78 0.04 7.82
CA ILE A 31 -11.11 0.62 7.97
C ILE A 31 -11.44 1.49 6.75
N SER A 32 -10.43 2.21 6.25
CA SER A 32 -10.57 3.09 5.09
C SER A 32 -9.35 2.91 4.20
N LYS A 33 -9.57 2.73 2.90
CA LYS A 33 -8.51 2.53 1.93
C LYS A 33 -8.82 3.27 0.64
N SER A 34 -7.76 3.67 -0.07
CA SER A 34 -7.89 4.36 -1.36
C SER A 34 -7.28 3.49 -2.45
N HIS A 35 -8.01 3.33 -3.54
CA HIS A 35 -7.54 2.58 -4.70
C HIS A 35 -6.45 3.37 -5.41
N LEU A 36 -5.30 2.74 -5.65
CA LEU A 36 -4.15 3.39 -6.29
C LEU A 36 -4.13 3.16 -7.80
N GLY A 37 -4.60 2.02 -8.25
CA GLY A 37 -4.60 1.65 -9.65
C GLY A 37 -4.20 0.20 -9.86
N LEU A 38 -3.97 -0.13 -11.12
CA LEU A 38 -3.59 -1.47 -11.56
C LEU A 38 -2.12 -1.45 -11.97
N PHE A 39 -1.28 -2.21 -11.28
CA PHE A 39 0.17 -2.19 -11.49
C PHE A 39 0.74 -3.61 -11.49
N GLU A 40 1.85 -3.81 -12.21
CA GLU A 40 2.53 -5.10 -12.27
C GLU A 40 3.30 -5.39 -10.98
N THR A 41 3.78 -4.35 -10.29
CA THR A 41 4.55 -4.47 -9.05
C THR A 41 4.10 -3.41 -8.07
N CYS A 42 4.56 -3.54 -6.81
CA CYS A 42 4.25 -2.56 -5.77
C CYS A 42 4.99 -1.23 -5.95
N HIS A 43 6.12 -1.22 -6.68
CA HIS A 43 6.94 0.00 -6.79
C HIS A 43 6.17 1.20 -7.32
N PRO A 44 5.52 1.13 -8.50
CA PRO A 44 4.74 2.28 -8.97
C PRO A 44 3.55 2.58 -8.06
N ALA A 45 2.96 1.56 -7.44
CA ALA A 45 1.84 1.77 -6.52
C ALA A 45 2.26 2.62 -5.31
N VAL A 46 3.43 2.34 -4.74
CA VAL A 46 3.95 3.13 -3.62
C VAL A 46 4.22 4.57 -4.05
N GLU A 47 4.75 4.77 -5.27
CA GLU A 47 4.98 6.13 -5.78
C GLU A 47 3.68 6.92 -5.92
N VAL A 48 2.61 6.28 -6.41
CA VAL A 48 1.29 6.92 -6.48
C VAL A 48 0.78 7.22 -5.07
N ALA A 49 0.94 6.29 -4.14
CA ALA A 49 0.51 6.51 -2.76
C ALA A 49 1.20 7.72 -2.12
N LYS A 50 2.48 7.92 -2.42
CA LYS A 50 3.26 9.04 -1.88
C LYS A 50 2.75 10.40 -2.35
N GLU A 51 2.03 10.44 -3.46
CA GLU A 51 1.41 11.68 -3.92
C GLU A 51 0.28 12.12 -2.99
N LYS A 52 -0.40 11.16 -2.36
CA LYS A 52 -1.47 11.43 -1.42
C LYS A 52 -0.95 11.45 0.02
N TYR A 53 -0.11 10.48 0.34
CA TYR A 53 0.49 10.34 1.67
C TYR A 53 2.01 10.21 1.51
N PRO A 54 2.77 11.30 1.67
CA PRO A 54 4.22 11.26 1.46
C PRO A 54 4.95 10.17 2.24
N GLN A 55 4.42 9.80 3.42
CA GLN A 55 4.99 8.73 4.22
C GLN A 55 4.23 7.44 3.95
N SER A 56 4.42 6.87 2.75
CA SER A 56 3.84 5.60 2.34
C SER A 56 4.92 4.52 2.26
N ASN A 57 4.53 3.29 2.58
CA ASN A 57 5.44 2.14 2.62
C ASN A 57 4.70 0.89 2.17
N GLY A 58 5.41 -0.04 1.56
CA GLY A 58 4.82 -1.31 1.15
C GLY A 58 4.54 -2.20 2.36
N CYS A 59 3.43 -2.93 2.29
CA CYS A 59 3.09 -3.92 3.30
C CYS A 59 4.19 -5.00 3.36
N ALA A 60 4.64 -5.34 4.57
CA ALA A 60 5.70 -6.34 4.76
C ALA A 60 5.29 -7.73 4.28
N HIS A 61 3.99 -8.00 4.15
CA HIS A 61 3.47 -9.31 3.78
C HIS A 61 3.20 -9.42 2.27
N CYS A 62 2.41 -8.48 1.70
CA CYS A 62 2.01 -8.59 0.30
C CYS A 62 2.84 -7.72 -0.64
N SER A 63 3.59 -6.77 -0.11
CA SER A 63 4.42 -5.86 -0.90
C SER A 63 5.81 -5.76 -0.29
N SER A 64 6.37 -6.91 0.09
CA SER A 64 7.64 -6.99 0.82
C SER A 64 8.80 -6.35 0.08
N ALA A 65 8.80 -6.40 -1.26
CA ALA A 65 9.84 -5.78 -2.08
C ALA A 65 9.87 -4.25 -1.92
N CYS A 66 8.77 -3.66 -1.47
CA CYS A 66 8.62 -2.22 -1.28
C CYS A 66 8.62 -1.82 0.19
N HIS A 67 8.72 -2.79 1.09
CA HIS A 67 8.73 -2.52 2.53
C HIS A 67 10.12 -2.06 2.95
N THR A 68 10.18 -0.92 3.64
CA THR A 68 11.43 -0.39 4.19
C THR A 68 11.27 -0.18 5.69
N GLY A 69 12.30 -0.53 6.41
CA GLY A 69 12.32 -0.41 7.85
C GLY A 69 11.77 -1.61 8.52
#